data_9ff5ee057f5b86d213259734d6e9fda7
#
_entry.id   9ff5ee057f5b86d213259734d6e9fda7
#
_cell.length_a   1.000
_cell.length_b   1.000
_cell.length_c   1.000
_cell.angle_alpha   90.00
_cell.angle_beta   90.00
_cell.angle_gamma   90.00
#
_symmetry.space_group_name_H-M   'P 1'
#
loop_
_entity.id
_entity.type
_entity.pdbx_description
1 polymer ?
#
loop_
_entity_poly.entity_id
_entity_poly.type
_entity_poly.pdbx_seq_one_letter_code
_entity_poly.pdbx_strand_id
1 'polypeptide(L)'
;MKKLIFLCMLVLCPLYSWATCSGTNSGDVSMTNLPEKILVNAGSYTAGTVLYDSGKITRAQTAFTNCQGNVYAVFAWSSNNAGALIGDNIYATSVQGIGLRVKVWLNISGEYGNDTDDFSPDSQVHYIGDVNYYLGKPTGAFDSFASTHYTPAYQLQLVATGGAIASNSQLSFSDPVATVSAKDNGGTISISRLHISGTTSIQMIPMGCIVSSNNLSFSMGSINASEFNTATKVGSARQSLTLSCEPGTNVSMRVAAAQASGDNPGNTVMALTAGENVATGVGVQLNMDGEALPLNTDISLYTSSRTTVTNSGADASYSYFTNPDSPGGAAAMQTLALSTNYYRTGSAVTAGTANATGVITFTYN
;
A
#
# COMPACT_ATOMS: atom_id res chain seq x y z
N MET A 1 -37.68 -56.72 58.25
CA MET A 1 -36.54 -56.79 57.29
C MET A 1 -37.03 -56.55 55.86
N LYS A 2 -37.41 -55.35 55.52
CA LYS A 2 -37.85 -54.93 54.15
C LYS A 2 -37.59 -53.43 53.92
N LYS A 3 -36.34 -52.96 54.07
CA LYS A 3 -36.00 -51.55 53.81
C LYS A 3 -34.55 -51.36 53.34
N LEU A 4 -33.95 -52.30 52.59
CA LEU A 4 -32.55 -52.13 52.16
C LEU A 4 -32.28 -52.49 50.70
N ILE A 5 -33.27 -52.43 49.79
CA ILE A 5 -33.04 -52.74 48.34
C ILE A 5 -33.34 -51.54 47.42
N PHE A 6 -33.58 -50.38 47.96
CA PHE A 6 -33.94 -49.22 47.08
C PHE A 6 -32.82 -48.16 46.91
N LEU A 7 -31.60 -48.45 47.40
CA LEU A 7 -30.51 -47.44 47.38
C LEU A 7 -29.32 -47.79 46.42
N CYS A 8 -29.45 -48.78 45.54
CA CYS A 8 -28.38 -49.13 44.59
C CYS A 8 -28.72 -48.93 43.13
N MET A 9 -29.81 -48.26 42.78
CA MET A 9 -30.19 -48.06 41.36
C MET A 9 -30.02 -46.62 40.85
N LEU A 10 -29.27 -45.79 41.59
CA LEU A 10 -29.13 -44.33 41.26
C LEU A 10 -27.69 -43.92 40.90
N VAL A 11 -26.78 -44.86 40.64
CA VAL A 11 -25.37 -44.55 40.37
C VAL A 11 -24.87 -45.07 39.01
N LEU A 12 -25.76 -45.45 38.11
CA LEU A 12 -25.38 -45.82 36.75
C LEU A 12 -26.09 -44.93 35.70
N CYS A 13 -26.12 -43.61 35.93
CA CYS A 13 -26.15 -42.70 34.78
C CYS A 13 -24.75 -42.77 34.15
N PRO A 14 -24.58 -43.33 32.94
CA PRO A 14 -23.35 -43.11 32.22
C PRO A 14 -23.22 -41.61 32.07
N LEU A 15 -22.21 -41.03 32.71
CA LEU A 15 -21.70 -39.72 32.37
C LEU A 15 -21.22 -39.90 30.95
N TYR A 16 -22.11 -39.62 29.97
CA TYR A 16 -21.68 -39.43 28.61
C TYR A 16 -20.72 -38.23 28.66
N SER A 17 -19.45 -38.52 28.83
CA SER A 17 -18.40 -37.59 28.54
C SER A 17 -18.55 -37.27 27.06
N TRP A 18 -19.12 -36.11 26.77
CA TRP A 18 -19.18 -35.61 25.42
C TRP A 18 -17.73 -35.31 25.04
N ALA A 19 -17.11 -36.25 24.32
CA ALA A 19 -15.79 -36.03 23.81
C ALA A 19 -15.88 -34.94 22.76
N THR A 20 -15.08 -33.91 22.87
CA THR A 20 -14.90 -32.87 21.87
C THR A 20 -13.61 -33.15 21.12
N CYS A 21 -13.42 -32.57 19.96
CA CYS A 21 -12.13 -32.65 19.26
C CYS A 21 -10.98 -32.42 20.24
N SER A 22 -9.90 -33.21 20.12
CA SER A 22 -8.68 -33.01 20.87
C SER A 22 -7.52 -32.68 19.95
N GLY A 23 -6.73 -31.67 20.31
CA GLY A 23 -5.54 -31.26 19.56
C GLY A 23 -4.27 -31.68 20.31
N THR A 24 -3.26 -32.12 19.57
CA THR A 24 -1.98 -32.51 20.18
C THR A 24 -1.05 -31.31 20.39
N ASN A 25 -1.18 -30.26 19.57
CA ASN A 25 -0.47 -28.99 19.71
C ASN A 25 -1.26 -27.91 19.00
N SER A 26 -1.23 -26.69 19.49
CA SER A 26 -1.76 -25.55 18.76
C SER A 26 -0.85 -25.18 17.58
N GLY A 27 -1.41 -25.05 16.39
CA GLY A 27 -0.70 -24.55 15.22
C GLY A 27 -0.53 -23.04 15.27
N ASP A 28 -0.04 -22.51 16.38
CA ASP A 28 0.05 -21.07 16.60
C ASP A 28 1.10 -20.46 15.66
N VAL A 29 0.74 -19.35 15.03
CA VAL A 29 1.59 -18.59 14.11
C VAL A 29 1.91 -17.26 14.74
N SER A 30 3.19 -16.97 14.93
CA SER A 30 3.64 -15.68 15.44
C SER A 30 4.23 -14.85 14.31
N MET A 31 3.67 -13.66 14.12
CA MET A 31 4.25 -12.62 13.29
C MET A 31 5.11 -11.74 14.17
N THR A 32 6.42 -11.84 14.01
CA THR A 32 7.36 -11.22 14.93
C THR A 32 7.55 -9.73 14.71
N ASN A 33 7.15 -9.18 13.56
CA ASN A 33 7.44 -7.78 13.29
C ASN A 33 6.37 -7.11 12.41
N LEU A 34 5.46 -6.37 13.03
CA LEU A 34 4.90 -5.22 12.35
C LEU A 34 6.04 -4.24 12.04
N PRO A 35 6.02 -3.52 10.91
CA PRO A 35 7.00 -2.47 10.65
C PRO A 35 6.89 -1.40 11.75
N GLU A 36 8.02 -0.86 12.20
CA GLU A 36 8.01 0.23 13.19
C GLU A 36 7.13 1.39 12.76
N LYS A 37 7.10 1.64 11.45
CA LYS A 37 6.31 2.72 10.86
C LYS A 37 5.73 2.32 9.50
N ILE A 38 4.54 2.82 9.23
CA ILE A 38 3.90 2.83 7.91
C ILE A 38 3.81 4.28 7.46
N LEU A 39 4.39 4.57 6.31
CA LEU A 39 4.36 5.90 5.72
C LEU A 39 3.13 6.04 4.84
N VAL A 40 2.32 7.06 5.08
CA VAL A 40 1.12 7.36 4.32
C VAL A 40 1.21 8.76 3.74
N ASN A 41 0.69 8.97 2.54
CA ASN A 41 0.64 10.30 1.94
C ASN A 41 -0.53 11.11 2.50
N ALA A 42 -0.37 12.42 2.51
CA ALA A 42 -1.48 13.33 2.69
C ALA A 42 -2.41 13.21 1.47
N GLY A 43 -3.61 12.71 1.66
CA GLY A 43 -4.59 12.55 0.58
C GLY A 43 -5.56 11.43 0.85
N SER A 44 -6.49 11.24 -0.08
CA SER A 44 -7.46 10.16 0.00
C SER A 44 -6.93 8.91 -0.67
N TYR A 45 -7.09 7.79 0.00
CA TYR A 45 -6.78 6.49 -0.54
C TYR A 45 -8.04 5.84 -1.13
N THR A 46 -7.86 5.07 -2.18
CA THR A 46 -8.92 4.16 -2.66
C THR A 46 -9.09 3.03 -1.64
N ALA A 47 -10.35 2.71 -1.32
CA ALA A 47 -10.65 1.57 -0.46
C ALA A 47 -10.03 0.27 -1.01
N GLY A 48 -9.47 -0.55 -0.13
CA GLY A 48 -8.79 -1.79 -0.52
C GLY A 48 -7.32 -1.63 -0.90
N THR A 49 -6.79 -0.39 -0.99
CA THR A 49 -5.33 -0.19 -1.21
C THR A 49 -4.54 -0.82 -0.09
N VAL A 50 -3.64 -1.74 -0.43
CA VAL A 50 -2.80 -2.42 0.57
C VAL A 50 -1.68 -1.48 1.00
N LEU A 51 -1.64 -1.18 2.30
CA LEU A 51 -0.62 -0.34 2.93
C LEU A 51 0.53 -1.17 3.50
N TYR A 52 0.21 -2.39 3.95
CA TYR A 52 1.16 -3.36 4.48
C TYR A 52 0.67 -4.78 4.20
N ASP A 53 1.58 -5.67 3.88
CA ASP A 53 1.33 -7.08 3.66
C ASP A 53 2.44 -7.90 4.32
N SER A 54 2.07 -8.76 5.27
CA SER A 54 3.04 -9.62 5.97
C SER A 54 3.63 -10.72 5.08
N GLY A 55 3.06 -10.96 3.90
CA GLY A 55 3.26 -12.21 3.20
C GLY A 55 2.62 -13.39 3.92
N LYS A 56 2.68 -14.56 3.29
CA LYS A 56 2.15 -15.81 3.85
C LYS A 56 3.17 -16.42 4.81
N ILE A 57 2.77 -16.59 6.07
CA ILE A 57 3.57 -17.20 7.13
C ILE A 57 2.98 -18.55 7.47
N THR A 58 3.79 -19.59 7.38
CA THR A 58 3.37 -20.99 7.58
C THR A 58 4.08 -21.58 8.80
N ARG A 59 3.41 -22.46 9.54
CA ARG A 59 3.99 -23.23 10.64
C ARG A 59 4.03 -24.74 10.32
N ALA A 60 4.67 -25.46 11.22
CA ALA A 60 4.73 -26.91 11.13
C ALA A 60 3.34 -27.55 11.19
N GLN A 61 3.22 -28.69 10.57
CA GLN A 61 2.02 -29.52 10.61
C GLN A 61 1.67 -29.90 12.04
N THR A 62 0.39 -29.82 12.37
CA THR A 62 -0.19 -30.28 13.62
C THR A 62 -1.39 -31.17 13.34
N ALA A 63 -2.01 -31.74 14.37
CA ALA A 63 -3.15 -32.63 14.19
C ALA A 63 -4.24 -32.38 15.23
N PHE A 64 -5.49 -32.64 14.86
CA PHE A 64 -6.60 -32.81 15.80
C PHE A 64 -7.29 -34.12 15.53
N THR A 65 -7.86 -34.70 16.60
CA THR A 65 -8.44 -36.07 16.61
C THR A 65 -9.72 -36.10 17.46
N ASN A 66 -10.39 -37.24 17.46
CA ASN A 66 -11.54 -37.52 18.33
C ASN A 66 -12.72 -36.55 18.20
N CYS A 67 -12.89 -35.95 17.02
CA CYS A 67 -14.06 -35.11 16.75
C CYS A 67 -15.32 -35.95 16.60
N GLN A 68 -16.48 -35.41 16.96
CA GLN A 68 -17.76 -36.08 16.87
C GLN A 68 -18.79 -35.34 16.03
N GLY A 69 -19.46 -36.07 15.14
CA GLY A 69 -20.47 -35.48 14.26
C GLY A 69 -19.87 -34.52 13.22
N ASN A 70 -20.62 -33.54 12.81
CA ASN A 70 -20.16 -32.56 11.83
C ASN A 70 -19.08 -31.66 12.43
N VAL A 71 -17.96 -31.53 11.73
CA VAL A 71 -16.83 -30.68 12.14
C VAL A 71 -16.74 -29.46 11.24
N TYR A 72 -16.61 -28.30 11.86
CA TYR A 72 -16.49 -27.01 11.18
C TYR A 72 -15.23 -26.27 11.63
N ALA A 73 -14.55 -25.62 10.70
CA ALA A 73 -13.59 -24.57 11.03
C ALA A 73 -14.35 -23.28 11.36
N VAL A 74 -13.97 -22.64 12.44
CA VAL A 74 -14.52 -21.38 12.91
C VAL A 74 -13.42 -20.34 12.89
N PHE A 75 -13.62 -19.24 12.15
CA PHE A 75 -12.65 -18.17 11.94
C PHE A 75 -13.06 -16.95 12.77
N ALA A 76 -12.42 -16.73 13.89
CA ALA A 76 -12.84 -15.71 14.83
C ALA A 76 -11.75 -14.68 15.14
N TRP A 77 -12.13 -13.42 15.22
CA TRP A 77 -11.30 -12.38 15.83
C TRP A 77 -11.24 -12.62 17.34
N SER A 78 -10.04 -12.49 17.89
CA SER A 78 -9.92 -12.38 19.34
C SER A 78 -10.38 -10.99 19.77
N SER A 79 -10.95 -10.90 20.98
CA SER A 79 -11.64 -9.70 21.47
C SER A 79 -10.85 -8.41 21.23
N ASN A 80 -11.54 -7.38 20.75
CA ASN A 80 -11.07 -6.01 20.55
C ASN A 80 -10.04 -5.73 19.44
N ASN A 81 -9.71 -6.70 18.59
CA ASN A 81 -8.76 -6.48 17.51
C ASN A 81 -9.38 -5.98 16.21
N ALA A 82 -10.64 -6.30 15.98
CA ALA A 82 -11.36 -5.85 14.80
C ALA A 82 -12.64 -5.11 15.20
N GLY A 83 -12.83 -3.96 14.59
CA GLY A 83 -14.09 -3.20 14.67
C GLY A 83 -15.14 -3.75 13.72
N ALA A 84 -16.01 -2.91 13.21
CA ALA A 84 -17.05 -3.28 12.28
C ALA A 84 -16.46 -3.75 10.94
N LEU A 85 -17.13 -4.73 10.30
CA LEU A 85 -16.84 -5.12 8.92
C LEU A 85 -17.18 -3.94 7.99
N ILE A 86 -16.20 -3.54 7.16
CA ILE A 86 -16.35 -2.44 6.18
C ILE A 86 -16.79 -3.00 4.82
N GLY A 87 -16.23 -4.14 4.42
CA GLY A 87 -16.46 -4.84 3.14
C GLY A 87 -15.23 -5.65 2.76
N ASP A 88 -15.34 -6.59 1.82
CA ASP A 88 -14.22 -7.39 1.30
C ASP A 88 -13.34 -8.04 2.38
N ASN A 89 -13.96 -8.50 3.46
CA ASN A 89 -13.28 -9.04 4.66
C ASN A 89 -12.32 -8.05 5.33
N ILE A 90 -12.55 -6.75 5.17
CA ILE A 90 -11.80 -5.68 5.80
C ILE A 90 -12.57 -5.22 7.04
N TYR A 91 -11.90 -5.22 8.16
CA TYR A 91 -12.44 -4.80 9.46
C TYR A 91 -11.78 -3.50 9.92
N ALA A 92 -12.56 -2.61 10.51
CA ALA A 92 -12.03 -1.36 11.05
C ALA A 92 -10.98 -1.65 12.14
N THR A 93 -9.94 -0.82 12.19
CA THR A 93 -8.95 -0.82 13.28
C THR A 93 -9.18 0.38 14.20
N SER A 94 -8.33 0.52 15.22
CA SER A 94 -8.30 1.70 16.08
C SER A 94 -7.84 2.98 15.36
N VAL A 95 -7.26 2.85 14.16
CA VAL A 95 -6.77 3.98 13.36
C VAL A 95 -7.73 4.28 12.23
N GLN A 96 -8.29 5.49 12.23
CA GLN A 96 -9.19 5.93 11.16
C GLN A 96 -8.51 5.85 9.79
N GLY A 97 -9.21 5.31 8.82
CA GLY A 97 -8.71 5.16 7.44
C GLY A 97 -7.90 3.89 7.20
N ILE A 98 -7.59 3.11 8.25
CA ILE A 98 -6.89 1.82 8.15
C ILE A 98 -7.82 0.70 8.58
N GLY A 99 -7.90 -0.32 7.74
CA GLY A 99 -8.58 -1.58 8.02
C GLY A 99 -7.61 -2.75 8.11
N LEU A 100 -8.07 -3.82 8.73
CA LEU A 100 -7.36 -5.07 8.92
C LEU A 100 -8.06 -6.17 8.12
N ARG A 101 -7.29 -6.93 7.33
CA ARG A 101 -7.74 -8.14 6.65
C ARG A 101 -6.76 -9.26 6.93
N VAL A 102 -7.25 -10.39 7.41
CA VAL A 102 -6.41 -11.58 7.65
C VAL A 102 -6.91 -12.74 6.83
N LYS A 103 -6.05 -13.22 5.94
CA LYS A 103 -6.23 -14.45 5.19
C LYS A 103 -5.66 -15.61 5.99
N VAL A 104 -6.31 -16.75 5.89
CA VAL A 104 -5.88 -17.98 6.53
C VAL A 104 -6.01 -19.17 5.58
N TRP A 105 -5.04 -20.04 5.59
CA TRP A 105 -5.05 -21.35 4.92
C TRP A 105 -4.89 -22.40 6.00
N LEU A 106 -5.76 -23.38 6.03
CA LEU A 106 -5.63 -24.49 6.95
C LEU A 106 -4.71 -25.57 6.37
N ASN A 107 -4.70 -25.72 5.03
CA ASN A 107 -3.95 -26.75 4.32
C ASN A 107 -4.19 -28.13 4.98
N ILE A 108 -5.46 -28.50 5.05
CA ILE A 108 -5.88 -29.72 5.74
C ILE A 108 -5.62 -30.92 4.86
N SER A 109 -5.00 -31.94 5.44
CA SER A 109 -4.83 -33.26 4.88
C SER A 109 -5.23 -34.29 5.94
N GLY A 110 -5.83 -35.40 5.54
CA GLY A 110 -6.19 -36.48 6.45
C GLY A 110 -5.48 -37.78 6.07
N GLU A 111 -5.00 -38.55 7.06
CA GLU A 111 -4.85 -39.96 6.90
C GLU A 111 -6.19 -40.59 7.23
N TYR A 112 -6.83 -41.11 6.21
CA TYR A 112 -8.07 -41.85 6.35
C TYR A 112 -7.73 -43.16 7.09
N GLY A 113 -8.27 -43.35 8.27
CA GLY A 113 -8.38 -44.69 8.84
C GLY A 113 -9.18 -45.60 7.89
N ASN A 114 -9.12 -46.87 8.04
CA ASN A 114 -9.73 -47.88 7.15
C ASN A 114 -11.26 -47.75 6.92
N ASP A 115 -11.90 -46.76 7.46
CA ASP A 115 -13.29 -46.43 7.25
C ASP A 115 -13.43 -45.04 6.62
N THR A 116 -14.29 -44.96 5.65
CA THR A 116 -14.60 -43.85 4.78
C THR A 116 -15.07 -42.58 5.54
N ASP A 117 -14.14 -41.87 6.12
CA ASP A 117 -14.46 -40.53 6.65
C ASP A 117 -14.75 -39.58 5.49
N ASP A 118 -15.90 -38.95 5.52
CA ASP A 118 -16.32 -37.92 4.54
C ASP A 118 -15.60 -36.58 4.88
N PHE A 119 -14.30 -36.59 4.64
CA PHE A 119 -13.41 -35.48 4.91
C PHE A 119 -12.90 -34.87 3.61
N SER A 120 -13.08 -33.57 3.45
CA SER A 120 -12.58 -32.83 2.28
C SER A 120 -11.25 -32.13 2.61
N PRO A 121 -10.15 -32.50 1.92
CA PRO A 121 -8.92 -31.73 2.02
C PRO A 121 -9.17 -30.27 1.68
N ASP A 122 -8.67 -29.35 2.47
CA ASP A 122 -8.81 -27.92 2.26
C ASP A 122 -7.46 -27.25 2.04
N SER A 123 -7.31 -26.61 0.89
CA SER A 123 -6.16 -25.76 0.55
C SER A 123 -6.59 -24.33 0.16
N GLN A 124 -7.87 -24.02 0.35
CA GLN A 124 -8.43 -22.72 -0.05
C GLN A 124 -8.01 -21.61 0.90
N VAL A 125 -8.19 -20.39 0.44
CA VAL A 125 -8.06 -19.20 1.27
C VAL A 125 -9.38 -18.91 1.97
N HIS A 126 -9.32 -18.76 3.28
CA HIS A 126 -10.40 -18.27 4.12
C HIS A 126 -10.01 -16.92 4.72
N TYR A 127 -10.97 -16.23 5.30
CA TYR A 127 -10.73 -14.96 6.00
C TYR A 127 -11.18 -15.08 7.46
N ILE A 128 -10.47 -14.43 8.34
CA ILE A 128 -10.95 -14.29 9.72
C ILE A 128 -12.23 -13.45 9.70
N GLY A 129 -13.28 -14.00 10.30
CA GLY A 129 -14.64 -13.45 10.24
C GLY A 129 -15.55 -14.10 9.21
N ASP A 130 -15.04 -15.02 8.39
CA ASP A 130 -15.88 -15.82 7.49
C ASP A 130 -16.88 -16.68 8.26
N VAL A 131 -17.92 -17.11 7.57
CA VAL A 131 -18.83 -18.14 8.07
C VAL A 131 -18.09 -19.45 8.29
N ASN A 132 -18.61 -20.27 9.23
CA ASN A 132 -18.00 -21.56 9.53
C ASN A 132 -17.87 -22.43 8.27
N TYR A 133 -16.69 -22.98 8.05
CA TYR A 133 -16.40 -23.85 6.91
C TYR A 133 -16.54 -25.32 7.34
N TYR A 134 -17.35 -26.08 6.62
CA TYR A 134 -17.56 -27.50 6.88
C TYR A 134 -16.30 -28.29 6.47
N LEU A 135 -15.70 -28.97 7.43
CA LEU A 135 -14.51 -29.79 7.23
C LEU A 135 -14.85 -31.24 6.89
N GLY A 136 -15.88 -31.80 7.49
CA GLY A 136 -16.29 -33.18 7.27
C GLY A 136 -17.09 -33.74 8.45
N LYS A 137 -17.44 -35.02 8.32
CA LYS A 137 -18.10 -35.80 9.36
C LYS A 137 -17.42 -37.16 9.48
N PRO A 138 -16.94 -37.55 10.67
CA PRO A 138 -16.47 -38.94 10.88
C PRO A 138 -17.59 -39.93 10.61
N THR A 139 -17.29 -41.00 9.86
CA THR A 139 -18.25 -42.06 9.50
C THR A 139 -17.89 -43.42 10.09
N GLY A 140 -16.84 -43.49 10.88
CA GLY A 140 -16.39 -44.75 11.52
C GLY A 140 -17.25 -45.21 12.67
N ALA A 141 -17.04 -46.44 13.11
CA ALA A 141 -17.80 -47.08 14.18
C ALA A 141 -17.78 -46.33 15.53
N PHE A 142 -16.88 -45.37 15.69
CA PHE A 142 -16.74 -44.54 16.87
C PHE A 142 -17.06 -43.04 16.59
N ASP A 143 -17.56 -42.71 15.42
CA ASP A 143 -17.82 -41.33 15.02
C ASP A 143 -16.65 -40.37 15.32
N SER A 144 -15.42 -40.81 15.11
CA SER A 144 -14.21 -40.02 15.37
C SER A 144 -13.24 -40.07 14.22
N PHE A 145 -12.65 -38.93 13.86
CA PHE A 145 -11.52 -38.88 12.94
C PHE A 145 -10.31 -39.59 13.54
N ALA A 146 -9.67 -40.46 12.77
CA ALA A 146 -8.46 -41.16 13.23
C ALA A 146 -7.31 -40.19 13.45
N SER A 147 -7.08 -39.27 12.49
CA SER A 147 -6.24 -38.08 12.64
C SER A 147 -6.46 -37.13 11.47
N THR A 148 -6.55 -35.86 11.74
CA THR A 148 -6.62 -34.82 10.73
C THR A 148 -5.42 -33.90 10.93
N HIS A 149 -4.63 -33.78 9.86
CA HIS A 149 -3.44 -32.95 9.88
C HIS A 149 -3.76 -31.59 9.24
N TYR A 150 -3.21 -30.52 9.79
CA TYR A 150 -3.32 -29.19 9.24
C TYR A 150 -1.99 -28.45 9.33
N THR A 151 -1.74 -27.61 8.35
CA THR A 151 -0.55 -26.75 8.27
C THR A 151 -1.03 -25.32 8.17
N PRO A 152 -1.29 -24.65 9.30
CA PRO A 152 -1.86 -23.32 9.29
C PRO A 152 -0.89 -22.31 8.69
N ALA A 153 -1.45 -21.39 7.88
CA ALA A 153 -0.72 -20.24 7.38
C ALA A 153 -1.62 -19.01 7.44
N TYR A 154 -1.03 -17.88 7.73
CA TYR A 154 -1.72 -16.59 7.80
C TYR A 154 -1.03 -15.55 6.94
N GLN A 155 -1.81 -14.58 6.46
CA GLN A 155 -1.32 -13.36 5.83
C GLN A 155 -2.13 -12.20 6.36
N LEU A 156 -1.45 -11.26 7.01
CA LEU A 156 -2.07 -10.04 7.51
C LEU A 156 -1.87 -8.91 6.50
N GLN A 157 -2.94 -8.20 6.21
CA GLN A 157 -2.90 -6.99 5.39
C GLN A 157 -3.51 -5.82 6.16
N LEU A 158 -2.79 -4.70 6.19
CA LEU A 158 -3.36 -3.42 6.54
C LEU A 158 -3.76 -2.72 5.24
N VAL A 159 -5.00 -2.30 5.16
CA VAL A 159 -5.58 -1.75 3.93
C VAL A 159 -6.23 -0.40 4.20
N ALA A 160 -6.19 0.49 3.23
CA ALA A 160 -6.93 1.73 3.32
C ALA A 160 -8.44 1.45 3.22
N THR A 161 -9.24 2.11 4.05
CA THR A 161 -10.69 1.96 4.06
C THR A 161 -11.42 2.95 3.15
N GLY A 162 -10.67 3.79 2.46
CA GLY A 162 -11.14 4.91 1.66
C GLY A 162 -11.05 6.23 2.41
N GLY A 163 -10.76 7.30 1.68
CA GLY A 163 -10.58 8.63 2.28
C GLY A 163 -9.22 8.84 2.94
N ALA A 164 -9.14 9.82 3.82
CA ALA A 164 -7.91 10.20 4.51
C ALA A 164 -7.58 9.23 5.65
N ILE A 165 -6.29 9.02 5.87
CA ILE A 165 -5.77 8.21 6.97
C ILE A 165 -5.33 9.13 8.11
N ALA A 166 -5.69 8.79 9.35
CA ALA A 166 -5.23 9.51 10.53
C ALA A 166 -3.72 9.31 10.73
N SER A 167 -2.97 10.39 10.60
CA SER A 167 -1.52 10.41 10.83
C SER A 167 -1.17 10.57 12.31
N ASN A 168 0.09 10.32 12.65
CA ASN A 168 0.63 10.40 14.00
C ASN A 168 -0.11 9.52 15.02
N SER A 169 -0.66 8.40 14.55
CA SER A 169 -1.36 7.41 15.35
C SER A 169 -0.53 6.14 15.48
N GLN A 170 -0.83 5.36 16.49
CA GLN A 170 -0.22 4.06 16.69
C GLN A 170 -1.25 2.95 16.54
N LEU A 171 -0.87 1.90 15.85
CA LEU A 171 -1.66 0.69 15.66
C LEU A 171 -1.01 -0.45 16.44
N SER A 172 -1.79 -1.09 17.30
CA SER A 172 -1.41 -2.29 18.03
C SER A 172 -2.59 -3.25 18.09
N PHE A 173 -2.30 -4.49 18.40
CA PHE A 173 -3.31 -5.53 18.51
C PHE A 173 -3.19 -6.23 19.87
N SER A 174 -4.34 -6.68 20.39
CA SER A 174 -4.36 -7.60 21.54
C SER A 174 -3.94 -8.99 21.08
N ASP A 175 -3.19 -9.69 21.91
CA ASP A 175 -2.68 -11.03 21.60
C ASP A 175 -3.54 -12.14 22.25
N PRO A 176 -3.95 -13.18 21.53
CA PRO A 176 -3.82 -13.39 20.09
C PRO A 176 -4.74 -12.47 19.28
N VAL A 177 -4.38 -12.23 18.01
CA VAL A 177 -5.18 -11.37 17.12
C VAL A 177 -6.42 -12.09 16.62
N ALA A 178 -6.25 -13.35 16.25
CA ALA A 178 -7.30 -14.19 15.69
C ALA A 178 -7.11 -15.65 16.09
N THR A 179 -8.19 -16.40 16.04
CA THR A 179 -8.21 -17.83 16.38
C THR A 179 -8.98 -18.60 15.31
N VAL A 180 -8.42 -19.70 14.86
CA VAL A 180 -9.15 -20.73 14.13
C VAL A 180 -9.40 -21.88 15.07
N SER A 181 -10.63 -22.34 15.10
CA SER A 181 -11.06 -23.43 15.98
C SER A 181 -11.73 -24.53 15.17
N ALA A 182 -11.62 -25.76 15.65
CA ALA A 182 -12.49 -26.86 15.23
C ALA A 182 -13.69 -26.94 16.17
N LYS A 183 -14.88 -26.93 15.60
CA LYS A 183 -16.15 -27.04 16.32
C LYS A 183 -16.85 -28.31 15.88
N ASP A 184 -17.21 -29.13 16.83
CA ASP A 184 -18.01 -30.37 16.64
C ASP A 184 -19.28 -30.35 17.53
N ASN A 185 -19.95 -31.50 17.63
CA ASN A 185 -21.13 -31.64 18.51
C ASN A 185 -20.81 -31.54 20.00
N GLY A 186 -19.57 -31.83 20.40
CA GLY A 186 -19.10 -31.81 21.80
C GLY A 186 -18.61 -30.43 22.25
N GLY A 187 -18.20 -29.59 21.33
CA GLY A 187 -17.68 -28.27 21.69
C GLY A 187 -16.77 -27.63 20.63
N THR A 188 -15.88 -26.77 21.09
CA THR A 188 -14.95 -26.02 20.25
C THR A 188 -13.55 -26.07 20.87
N ILE A 189 -12.56 -26.43 20.06
CA ILE A 189 -11.14 -26.37 20.43
C ILE A 189 -10.39 -25.40 19.54
N SER A 190 -9.42 -24.67 20.09
CA SER A 190 -8.49 -23.88 19.30
C SER A 190 -7.53 -24.79 18.57
N ILE A 191 -7.43 -24.65 17.25
CA ILE A 191 -6.48 -25.39 16.41
C ILE A 191 -5.32 -24.51 15.95
N SER A 192 -5.53 -23.20 15.87
CA SER A 192 -4.47 -22.26 15.49
C SER A 192 -4.81 -20.86 15.98
N ARG A 193 -3.81 -20.14 16.45
CA ARG A 193 -3.90 -18.73 16.84
C ARG A 193 -2.88 -17.92 16.08
N LEU A 194 -3.26 -16.70 15.73
CA LEU A 194 -2.37 -15.71 15.15
C LEU A 194 -1.92 -14.74 16.24
N HIS A 195 -0.63 -14.73 16.48
CA HIS A 195 0.04 -13.83 17.41
C HIS A 195 0.77 -12.72 16.64
N ILE A 196 0.58 -11.48 17.04
CA ILE A 196 1.29 -10.32 16.48
C ILE A 196 1.84 -9.53 17.64
N SER A 197 3.14 -9.26 17.59
CA SER A 197 3.81 -8.42 18.59
C SER A 197 4.18 -7.07 18.00
N GLY A 198 4.29 -6.07 18.87
CA GLY A 198 4.76 -4.73 18.53
C GLY A 198 3.63 -3.76 18.21
N THR A 199 4.04 -2.53 18.00
CA THR A 199 3.22 -1.40 17.58
C THR A 199 3.79 -0.81 16.31
N THR A 200 2.91 -0.34 15.43
CA THR A 200 3.28 0.36 14.22
C THR A 200 2.85 1.83 14.32
N SER A 201 3.75 2.73 14.00
CA SER A 201 3.45 4.16 13.91
C SER A 201 2.98 4.51 12.51
N ILE A 202 1.84 5.18 12.41
CA ILE A 202 1.34 5.71 11.14
C ILE A 202 1.84 7.13 11.00
N GLN A 203 2.73 7.36 10.06
CA GLN A 203 3.34 8.67 9.82
C GLN A 203 2.94 9.20 8.45
N MET A 204 2.50 10.45 8.42
CA MET A 204 2.25 11.14 7.17
C MET A 204 3.57 11.63 6.58
N ILE A 205 3.78 11.35 5.32
CA ILE A 205 4.87 11.96 4.57
C ILE A 205 4.35 13.30 4.06
N PRO A 206 4.98 14.42 4.41
CA PRO A 206 4.68 15.69 3.77
C PRO A 206 5.04 15.55 2.29
N MET A 207 4.06 15.73 1.41
CA MET A 207 4.28 15.74 -0.04
C MET A 207 4.86 17.09 -0.40
N GLY A 208 6.09 17.12 -0.89
CA GLY A 208 6.71 18.36 -1.27
C GLY A 208 8.14 18.20 -1.75
N CYS A 209 8.65 19.26 -2.35
CA CYS A 209 10.04 19.37 -2.77
C CYS A 209 10.65 20.68 -2.30
N ILE A 210 11.92 20.62 -1.96
CA ILE A 210 12.75 21.83 -1.76
C ILE A 210 13.35 22.19 -3.13
N VAL A 211 13.15 23.43 -3.53
CA VAL A 211 13.70 23.97 -4.77
C VAL A 211 15.01 24.69 -4.45
N SER A 212 16.07 24.43 -5.21
CA SER A 212 17.40 24.99 -4.95
C SER A 212 17.47 26.51 -5.14
N SER A 213 16.58 27.10 -5.92
CA SER A 213 16.50 28.55 -6.14
C SER A 213 15.06 28.96 -6.44
N ASN A 214 14.64 30.08 -5.91
CA ASN A 214 13.37 30.71 -6.19
C ASN A 214 13.47 31.85 -7.26
N ASN A 215 14.66 32.09 -7.78
CA ASN A 215 14.90 33.07 -8.82
C ASN A 215 15.94 32.56 -9.82
N LEU A 216 15.59 32.57 -11.10
CA LEU A 216 16.46 32.20 -12.21
C LEU A 216 16.63 33.35 -13.15
N SER A 217 17.87 33.65 -13.51
CA SER A 217 18.19 34.72 -14.46
C SER A 217 19.01 34.18 -15.62
N PHE A 218 18.55 34.39 -16.84
CA PHE A 218 19.20 33.93 -18.06
C PHE A 218 19.73 35.10 -18.83
N SER A 219 21.03 35.34 -18.82
CA SER A 219 21.66 36.43 -19.56
C SER A 219 22.16 35.90 -20.91
N MET A 220 21.44 36.22 -21.98
CA MET A 220 21.77 35.81 -23.35
C MET A 220 22.72 36.76 -24.08
N GLY A 221 23.03 37.89 -23.46
CA GLY A 221 23.89 38.94 -24.06
C GLY A 221 23.24 39.68 -25.22
N SER A 222 24.06 40.39 -25.98
CA SER A 222 23.62 41.14 -27.17
C SER A 222 23.76 40.25 -28.42
N ILE A 223 22.69 40.19 -29.20
CA ILE A 223 22.59 39.41 -30.45
C ILE A 223 22.31 40.35 -31.61
N ASN A 224 22.95 40.11 -32.76
CA ASN A 224 22.64 40.86 -33.97
C ASN A 224 21.31 40.41 -34.57
N ALA A 225 20.42 41.37 -34.86
CA ALA A 225 19.13 41.08 -35.51
C ALA A 225 19.30 40.38 -36.87
N SER A 226 20.41 40.57 -37.55
CA SER A 226 20.72 39.92 -38.83
C SER A 226 20.93 38.37 -38.68
N GLU A 227 21.25 37.86 -37.50
CA GLU A 227 21.39 36.41 -37.27
C GLU A 227 20.07 35.67 -37.48
N PHE A 228 18.96 36.36 -37.27
CA PHE A 228 17.63 35.81 -37.52
C PHE A 228 17.27 35.68 -39.01
N ASN A 229 18.09 36.23 -39.92
CA ASN A 229 17.90 36.01 -41.35
C ASN A 229 18.16 34.58 -41.79
N THR A 230 19.02 33.86 -41.04
CA THR A 230 19.42 32.48 -41.34
C THR A 230 19.01 31.49 -40.29
N ALA A 231 18.65 31.91 -39.09
CA ALA A 231 18.28 31.05 -37.98
C ALA A 231 16.95 31.49 -37.31
N THR A 232 16.14 30.56 -36.91
CA THR A 232 14.90 30.85 -36.16
C THR A 232 15.20 30.99 -34.67
N LYS A 233 16.23 30.36 -34.17
CA LYS A 233 16.67 30.42 -32.76
C LYS A 233 18.09 30.93 -32.68
N VAL A 234 18.32 31.95 -31.84
CA VAL A 234 19.61 32.59 -31.68
C VAL A 234 19.90 32.87 -30.21
N GLY A 235 21.15 32.86 -29.84
CA GLY A 235 21.57 33.04 -28.46
C GLY A 235 21.25 31.83 -27.57
N SER A 236 21.93 31.74 -26.44
CA SER A 236 21.65 30.69 -25.45
C SER A 236 22.18 31.11 -24.09
N ALA A 237 21.36 30.87 -23.06
CA ALA A 237 21.81 30.88 -21.67
C ALA A 237 21.27 29.64 -20.97
N ARG A 238 22.03 29.17 -19.99
CA ARG A 238 21.69 27.91 -19.28
C ARG A 238 21.71 28.11 -17.78
N GLN A 239 20.82 27.44 -17.10
CA GLN A 239 20.74 27.34 -15.65
C GLN A 239 20.28 25.93 -15.27
N SER A 240 20.62 25.49 -14.06
CA SER A 240 20.12 24.26 -13.51
C SER A 240 19.27 24.56 -12.25
N LEU A 241 18.19 23.84 -12.09
CA LEU A 241 17.33 23.91 -10.94
C LEU A 241 17.20 22.51 -10.34
N THR A 242 17.55 22.36 -9.08
CA THR A 242 17.44 21.06 -8.38
C THR A 242 16.20 21.05 -7.50
N LEU A 243 15.44 19.97 -7.62
CA LEU A 243 14.33 19.60 -6.75
C LEU A 243 14.78 18.47 -5.83
N SER A 244 14.63 18.64 -4.53
CA SER A 244 14.81 17.57 -3.54
C SER A 244 13.46 17.23 -2.95
N CYS A 245 12.91 16.08 -3.34
CA CYS A 245 11.52 15.71 -3.09
C CYS A 245 11.41 14.60 -2.06
N GLU A 246 10.39 14.68 -1.20
CA GLU A 246 10.02 13.56 -0.33
C GLU A 246 9.61 12.34 -1.15
N PRO A 247 9.89 11.12 -0.66
CA PRO A 247 9.54 9.89 -1.37
C PRO A 247 8.06 9.81 -1.69
N GLY A 248 7.73 9.51 -2.93
CA GLY A 248 6.36 9.38 -3.38
C GLY A 248 5.69 10.67 -3.84
N THR A 249 6.41 11.81 -3.83
CA THR A 249 5.91 13.08 -4.35
C THR A 249 5.83 13.05 -5.88
N ASN A 250 4.65 13.33 -6.44
CA ASN A 250 4.50 13.61 -7.86
C ASN A 250 4.64 15.13 -8.06
N VAL A 251 5.42 15.52 -9.03
CA VAL A 251 5.69 16.95 -9.31
C VAL A 251 5.20 17.29 -10.70
N SER A 252 4.38 18.32 -10.78
CA SER A 252 4.09 19.02 -12.03
C SER A 252 4.63 20.44 -12.00
N MET A 253 5.00 20.94 -13.17
CA MET A 253 5.54 22.28 -13.38
C MET A 253 4.68 23.04 -14.39
N ARG A 254 4.45 24.33 -14.13
CA ARG A 254 3.80 25.25 -15.05
C ARG A 254 4.65 26.48 -15.21
N VAL A 255 4.90 26.89 -16.46
CA VAL A 255 5.55 28.17 -16.81
C VAL A 255 4.46 29.13 -17.21
N ALA A 256 4.12 30.06 -16.34
CA ALA A 256 3.14 31.10 -16.61
C ALA A 256 3.86 32.36 -17.18
N ALA A 257 3.55 32.72 -18.41
CA ALA A 257 4.08 33.91 -19.07
C ALA A 257 3.12 34.41 -20.15
N ALA A 258 3.26 35.67 -20.52
CA ALA A 258 2.59 36.22 -21.70
C ALA A 258 3.16 35.54 -22.96
N GLN A 259 2.28 35.13 -23.86
CA GLN A 259 2.66 34.47 -25.10
C GLN A 259 2.98 35.50 -26.19
N ALA A 260 4.05 35.24 -26.96
CA ALA A 260 4.38 36.08 -28.11
C ALA A 260 3.31 35.94 -29.20
N SER A 261 3.05 37.05 -29.88
CA SER A 261 2.25 37.05 -31.08
C SER A 261 3.08 36.66 -32.30
N GLY A 262 2.42 36.13 -33.34
CA GLY A 262 3.09 35.65 -34.56
C GLY A 262 3.43 34.17 -34.51
N ASP A 263 4.57 33.80 -35.08
CA ASP A 263 5.01 32.38 -35.08
C ASP A 263 5.40 31.95 -33.66
N ASN A 264 4.55 31.12 -33.07
CA ASN A 264 4.72 30.59 -31.70
C ASN A 264 4.30 29.12 -31.66
N PRO A 265 5.16 28.21 -32.12
CA PRO A 265 4.84 26.79 -32.21
C PRO A 265 4.62 26.21 -30.82
N GLY A 266 3.49 25.53 -30.64
CA GLY A 266 3.14 24.89 -29.37
C GLY A 266 2.98 25.86 -28.18
N ASN A 267 2.79 27.15 -28.43
CA ASN A 267 2.71 28.20 -27.39
C ASN A 267 3.93 28.20 -26.45
N THR A 268 5.13 28.08 -27.02
CA THR A 268 6.38 27.94 -26.25
C THR A 268 7.19 29.22 -26.13
N VAL A 269 6.78 30.29 -26.85
CA VAL A 269 7.53 31.55 -26.92
C VAL A 269 6.89 32.63 -26.05
N MET A 270 7.63 33.15 -25.11
CA MET A 270 7.24 34.27 -24.23
C MET A 270 7.32 35.59 -24.98
N ALA A 271 6.32 36.43 -24.78
CA ALA A 271 6.35 37.78 -25.21
C ALA A 271 7.46 38.59 -24.48
N LEU A 272 8.04 39.55 -25.18
CA LEU A 272 8.97 40.47 -24.54
C LEU A 272 8.20 41.41 -23.59
N THR A 273 8.86 41.78 -22.51
CA THR A 273 8.33 42.74 -21.55
C THR A 273 8.19 44.11 -22.24
N ALA A 274 7.00 44.70 -22.14
CA ALA A 274 6.74 46.01 -22.71
C ALA A 274 7.63 47.10 -22.12
N GLY A 275 8.07 48.03 -22.96
CA GLY A 275 8.96 49.10 -22.57
C GLY A 275 9.32 50.02 -23.77
N GLU A 276 10.24 50.95 -23.54
CA GLU A 276 10.79 51.76 -24.62
C GLU A 276 11.84 50.99 -25.41
N ASN A 277 11.88 51.17 -26.72
CA ASN A 277 12.85 50.55 -27.63
C ASN A 277 12.89 49.01 -27.52
N VAL A 278 11.74 48.36 -27.40
CA VAL A 278 11.64 46.87 -27.38
C VAL A 278 11.80 46.33 -28.79
N ALA A 279 12.56 45.25 -28.92
CA ALA A 279 12.69 44.52 -30.18
C ALA A 279 11.33 43.96 -30.64
N THR A 280 11.14 43.87 -31.96
CA THR A 280 9.90 43.30 -32.54
C THR A 280 10.22 42.06 -33.39
N GLY A 281 9.23 41.18 -33.58
CA GLY A 281 9.37 39.95 -34.36
C GLY A 281 10.22 38.86 -33.69
N VAL A 282 10.44 38.98 -32.40
CA VAL A 282 11.20 38.04 -31.59
C VAL A 282 10.57 37.88 -30.21
N GLY A 283 10.73 36.72 -29.60
CA GLY A 283 10.39 36.41 -28.22
C GLY A 283 11.44 35.54 -27.56
N VAL A 284 11.20 35.13 -26.33
CA VAL A 284 12.11 34.22 -25.56
C VAL A 284 11.47 32.85 -25.40
N GLN A 285 12.20 31.83 -25.73
CA GLN A 285 11.79 30.43 -25.52
C GLN A 285 12.57 29.83 -24.37
N LEU A 286 11.87 29.23 -23.40
CA LEU A 286 12.46 28.44 -22.33
C LEU A 286 12.40 26.98 -22.73
N ASN A 287 13.52 26.27 -22.56
CA ASN A 287 13.63 24.83 -22.82
C ASN A 287 14.05 24.11 -21.57
N MET A 288 13.65 22.86 -21.47
CA MET A 288 14.09 21.91 -20.46
C MET A 288 14.63 20.66 -21.19
N ASP A 289 15.83 20.26 -20.86
CA ASP A 289 16.55 19.14 -21.50
C ASP A 289 16.59 19.22 -23.04
N GLY A 290 16.60 20.46 -23.57
CA GLY A 290 16.65 20.75 -25.01
C GLY A 290 15.27 20.92 -25.67
N GLU A 291 14.20 20.54 -25.02
CA GLU A 291 12.84 20.65 -25.53
C GLU A 291 12.15 21.92 -25.06
N ALA A 292 11.44 22.60 -25.98
CA ALA A 292 10.74 23.83 -25.67
C ALA A 292 9.54 23.60 -24.77
N LEU A 293 9.45 24.34 -23.67
CA LEU A 293 8.37 24.22 -22.71
C LEU A 293 7.10 24.97 -23.16
N PRO A 294 5.94 24.30 -23.18
CA PRO A 294 4.67 24.96 -23.43
C PRO A 294 4.34 25.93 -22.28
N LEU A 295 3.92 27.12 -22.60
CA LEU A 295 3.51 28.11 -21.61
C LEU A 295 2.08 27.86 -21.14
N ASN A 296 1.82 28.19 -19.88
CA ASN A 296 0.50 28.16 -19.27
C ASN A 296 -0.15 26.76 -19.23
N THR A 297 0.66 25.71 -19.39
CA THR A 297 0.25 24.29 -19.37
C THR A 297 0.99 23.56 -18.27
N ASP A 298 0.30 22.67 -17.58
CA ASP A 298 0.93 21.82 -16.57
C ASP A 298 1.67 20.66 -17.24
N ILE A 299 2.92 20.46 -16.82
CA ILE A 299 3.82 19.43 -17.34
C ILE A 299 4.17 18.51 -16.17
N SER A 300 3.92 17.23 -16.30
CA SER A 300 4.40 16.26 -15.33
C SER A 300 5.91 16.11 -15.45
N LEU A 301 6.64 16.42 -14.36
CA LEU A 301 8.10 16.29 -14.30
C LEU A 301 8.53 14.96 -13.75
N TYR A 302 7.83 14.49 -12.75
CA TYR A 302 8.21 13.33 -11.99
C TYR A 302 6.98 12.58 -11.52
N THR A 303 6.83 11.38 -11.99
CA THR A 303 5.94 10.37 -11.43
C THR A 303 6.80 9.45 -10.61
N SER A 304 6.83 9.61 -9.30
CA SER A 304 7.45 8.62 -8.47
C SER A 304 6.66 7.32 -8.63
N SER A 305 7.22 6.38 -9.38
CA SER A 305 6.75 5.03 -9.32
C SER A 305 7.06 4.54 -7.91
N ARG A 306 6.04 4.38 -7.08
CA ARG A 306 6.19 3.76 -5.78
C ARG A 306 6.63 2.32 -6.03
N THR A 307 7.87 2.02 -5.75
CA THR A 307 8.35 0.65 -5.78
C THR A 307 7.96 -0.01 -4.47
N THR A 308 7.27 -1.13 -4.56
CA THR A 308 7.04 -1.99 -3.41
C THR A 308 8.34 -2.70 -3.07
N VAL A 309 8.93 -2.35 -1.95
CA VAL A 309 10.05 -3.13 -1.40
C VAL A 309 9.46 -4.27 -0.60
N THR A 310 9.74 -5.48 -1.05
CA THR A 310 9.43 -6.70 -0.30
C THR A 310 10.66 -7.09 0.48
N ASN A 311 10.59 -7.02 1.79
CA ASN A 311 11.65 -7.51 2.66
C ASN A 311 11.25 -8.91 3.13
N SER A 312 11.93 -9.93 2.67
CA SER A 312 11.71 -11.31 3.07
C SER A 312 12.67 -11.68 4.19
N GLY A 313 12.18 -11.62 5.42
CA GLY A 313 12.83 -12.30 6.55
C GLY A 313 12.43 -13.77 6.60
N ALA A 314 13.09 -14.57 7.45
CA ALA A 314 12.84 -16.00 7.59
C ALA A 314 11.38 -16.32 7.96
N ASP A 315 10.67 -15.41 8.59
CA ASP A 315 9.33 -15.62 9.14
C ASP A 315 8.26 -14.63 8.63
N ALA A 316 8.63 -13.58 7.90
CA ALA A 316 7.68 -12.60 7.37
C ALA A 316 8.25 -11.86 6.17
N SER A 317 7.42 -11.64 5.16
CA SER A 317 7.67 -10.63 4.13
C SER A 317 6.75 -9.45 4.36
N TYR A 318 7.29 -8.24 4.33
CA TYR A 318 6.51 -7.01 4.38
C TYR A 318 6.85 -6.14 3.18
N SER A 319 5.83 -5.43 2.71
CA SER A 319 5.99 -4.52 1.58
C SER A 319 5.74 -3.10 2.06
N TYR A 320 6.58 -2.18 1.65
CA TYR A 320 6.39 -0.76 1.87
C TYR A 320 6.75 0.03 0.60
N PHE A 321 6.19 1.22 0.49
CA PHE A 321 6.49 2.08 -0.63
C PHE A 321 7.76 2.86 -0.38
N THR A 322 8.63 2.92 -1.37
CA THR A 322 9.82 3.73 -1.37
C THR A 322 9.98 4.44 -2.70
N ASN A 323 10.76 5.49 -2.70
CA ASN A 323 11.22 6.11 -3.93
C ASN A 323 12.27 5.21 -4.60
N PRO A 324 12.11 4.82 -5.88
CA PRO A 324 13.09 3.96 -6.58
C PRO A 324 14.49 4.57 -6.64
N ASP A 325 14.59 5.92 -6.68
CA ASP A 325 15.86 6.64 -6.75
C ASP A 325 16.51 6.85 -5.37
N SER A 326 15.79 6.53 -4.30
CA SER A 326 16.24 6.66 -2.92
C SER A 326 15.72 5.52 -2.05
N PRO A 327 16.24 4.32 -2.19
CA PRO A 327 15.87 3.20 -1.34
C PRO A 327 16.09 3.55 0.14
N GLY A 328 15.09 3.28 0.96
CA GLY A 328 15.13 3.60 2.40
C GLY A 328 14.46 4.91 2.81
N GLY A 329 13.78 5.60 1.89
CA GLY A 329 12.92 6.74 2.17
C GLY A 329 13.63 8.09 2.26
N ALA A 330 14.84 8.23 1.70
CA ALA A 330 15.48 9.52 1.53
C ALA A 330 14.79 10.33 0.41
N ALA A 331 14.96 11.65 0.44
CA ALA A 331 14.43 12.53 -0.60
C ALA A 331 15.08 12.26 -1.96
N ALA A 332 14.27 12.20 -3.01
CA ALA A 332 14.79 12.11 -4.38
C ALA A 332 15.29 13.46 -4.84
N MET A 333 16.43 13.48 -5.53
CA MET A 333 16.95 14.68 -6.17
C MET A 333 16.77 14.59 -7.68
N GLN A 334 16.17 15.63 -8.26
CA GLN A 334 16.02 15.78 -9.69
C GLN A 334 16.61 17.13 -10.11
N THR A 335 17.45 17.12 -11.12
CA THR A 335 18.02 18.35 -11.69
C THR A 335 17.36 18.64 -13.03
N LEU A 336 16.75 19.81 -13.16
CA LEU A 336 16.16 20.32 -14.38
C LEU A 336 17.22 21.15 -15.11
N ALA A 337 17.64 20.74 -16.30
CA ALA A 337 18.55 21.51 -17.15
C ALA A 337 17.72 22.49 -17.98
N LEU A 338 17.69 23.74 -17.54
CA LEU A 338 16.94 24.81 -18.20
C LEU A 338 17.86 25.60 -19.13
N SER A 339 17.33 25.97 -20.30
CA SER A 339 18.03 26.87 -21.24
C SER A 339 17.03 27.81 -21.90
N THR A 340 17.53 28.99 -22.30
CA THR A 340 16.75 29.96 -23.04
C THR A 340 17.41 30.29 -24.36
N ASN A 341 16.62 30.66 -25.34
CA ASN A 341 17.04 31.24 -26.60
C ASN A 341 16.05 32.32 -27.06
N TYR A 342 16.49 33.21 -27.88
CA TYR A 342 15.60 34.06 -28.64
C TYR A 342 14.99 33.27 -29.79
N TYR A 343 13.69 33.46 -30.03
CA TYR A 343 12.94 32.80 -31.10
C TYR A 343 12.29 33.87 -32.01
N ARG A 344 12.50 33.75 -33.33
CA ARG A 344 11.91 34.65 -34.32
C ARG A 344 10.42 34.36 -34.47
N THR A 345 9.57 35.34 -34.15
CA THR A 345 8.10 35.26 -34.24
C THR A 345 7.50 36.00 -35.42
N GLY A 346 8.28 36.84 -36.07
CA GLY A 346 7.85 37.63 -37.23
C GLY A 346 8.70 37.40 -38.47
N SER A 347 8.26 37.96 -39.59
CA SER A 347 9.02 37.92 -40.86
C SER A 347 10.29 38.76 -40.82
N ALA A 348 10.35 39.76 -39.96
CA ALA A 348 11.52 40.62 -39.71
C ALA A 348 11.71 40.82 -38.22
N VAL A 349 12.97 40.93 -37.80
CA VAL A 349 13.35 41.25 -36.42
C VAL A 349 13.98 42.61 -36.37
N THR A 350 13.49 43.50 -35.50
CA THR A 350 14.09 44.82 -35.27
C THR A 350 14.96 44.80 -34.03
N ALA A 351 16.01 45.60 -34.01
CA ALA A 351 16.85 45.79 -32.85
C ALA A 351 16.09 46.48 -31.71
N GLY A 352 16.43 46.12 -30.46
CA GLY A 352 15.83 46.71 -29.26
C GLY A 352 16.11 45.87 -28.02
N THR A 353 15.54 46.26 -26.90
CA THR A 353 15.59 45.46 -25.66
C THR A 353 14.75 44.20 -25.81
N ALA A 354 15.28 43.07 -25.36
CA ALA A 354 14.63 41.77 -25.55
C ALA A 354 14.58 40.98 -24.22
N ASN A 355 13.90 41.55 -23.24
CA ASN A 355 13.67 40.91 -21.93
C ASN A 355 12.29 40.25 -21.89
N ALA A 356 12.21 39.09 -21.23
CA ALA A 356 10.96 38.42 -20.94
C ALA A 356 10.95 37.93 -19.49
N THR A 357 9.76 37.86 -18.89
CA THR A 357 9.56 37.39 -17.51
C THR A 357 8.47 36.36 -17.49
N GLY A 358 8.70 35.29 -16.71
CA GLY A 358 7.72 34.25 -16.44
C GLY A 358 7.79 33.80 -15.00
N VAL A 359 6.76 33.08 -14.56
CA VAL A 359 6.69 32.46 -13.23
C VAL A 359 6.63 30.95 -13.41
N ILE A 360 7.55 30.23 -12.76
CA ILE A 360 7.53 28.77 -12.67
C ILE A 360 6.82 28.39 -11.38
N THR A 361 5.76 27.60 -11.48
CA THR A 361 5.02 27.07 -10.35
C THR A 361 5.20 25.56 -10.33
N PHE A 362 5.55 25.01 -9.17
CA PHE A 362 5.57 23.57 -8.93
C PHE A 362 4.34 23.19 -8.09
N THR A 363 3.67 22.13 -8.50
CA THR A 363 2.54 21.54 -7.77
C THR A 363 2.92 20.12 -7.35
N TYR A 364 2.63 19.79 -6.11
CA TYR A 364 2.99 18.52 -5.50
C TYR A 364 1.73 17.73 -5.15
N ASN A 365 1.70 16.41 -5.51
CA ASN A 365 0.59 15.49 -5.24
C ASN A 365 1.08 14.15 -4.69
#